data_1d5370216179ca76b97f92a7a3f2dd67
#
_entry.id   1d5370216179ca76b97f92a7a3f2dd67
#
_cell.length_a   1.000
_cell.length_b   1.000
_cell.length_c   1.000
_cell.angle_alpha   90.00
_cell.angle_beta   90.00
_cell.angle_gamma   90.00
#
_symmetry.space_group_name_H-M   'P 1'
#
loop_
_entity.id
_entity.type
_entity.pdbx_description
1 polymer ?
#
loop_
_entity_poly.entity_id
_entity_poly.type
_entity_poly.pdbx_seq_one_letter_code
_entity_poly.pdbx_strand_id
1 'polypeptide(L)'
;MRSRGFSLLEMLVTLAIVGILIAVSYPSYQQYVLRSYRAEAVTALLELATKQEQWLLEQGRYSNQLTDLGFTQPVTASGRFRIELTQADPAQFLLKAKAQGPQLQDKTCLQYSLNHFGQRNVGLTESLSCWD
;
A
#
# COMPACT_ATOMS: atom_id res chain seq x y z
N MET A 1 -52.58 -18.08 17.06
CA MET A 1 -51.12 -18.05 16.83
C MET A 1 -50.46 -17.65 18.12
N ARG A 2 -49.64 -18.53 18.71
CA ARG A 2 -48.81 -18.16 19.87
C ARG A 2 -47.57 -17.44 19.37
N SER A 3 -47.48 -16.13 19.55
CA SER A 3 -46.25 -15.37 19.38
C SER A 3 -45.29 -15.79 20.49
N ARG A 4 -44.28 -16.57 20.14
CA ARG A 4 -43.19 -16.89 21.05
C ARG A 4 -42.23 -15.70 21.02
N GLY A 5 -42.22 -14.87 22.06
CA GLY A 5 -41.24 -13.82 22.25
C GLY A 5 -39.87 -14.42 22.59
N PHE A 6 -38.76 -13.73 22.24
CA PHE A 6 -37.42 -14.08 22.66
C PHE A 6 -37.26 -13.95 24.18
N SER A 7 -36.57 -14.89 24.81
CA SER A 7 -36.23 -14.80 26.22
C SER A 7 -35.04 -13.86 26.44
N LEU A 8 -35.01 -13.24 27.62
CA LEU A 8 -33.85 -12.39 28.01
C LEU A 8 -32.52 -13.16 27.95
N LEU A 9 -32.54 -14.43 28.39
CA LEU A 9 -31.37 -15.31 28.35
C LEU A 9 -30.90 -15.56 26.90
N GLU A 10 -31.82 -15.77 25.98
CA GLU A 10 -31.50 -15.98 24.57
C GLU A 10 -30.82 -14.77 23.94
N MET A 11 -31.27 -13.55 24.28
CA MET A 11 -30.63 -12.31 23.84
C MET A 11 -29.24 -12.15 24.43
N LEU A 12 -29.02 -12.49 25.69
CA LEU A 12 -27.70 -12.44 26.32
C LEU A 12 -26.72 -13.42 25.69
N VAL A 13 -27.13 -14.64 25.41
CA VAL A 13 -26.33 -15.66 24.73
C VAL A 13 -25.98 -15.21 23.31
N THR A 14 -26.94 -14.67 22.58
CA THR A 14 -26.73 -14.15 21.23
C THR A 14 -25.69 -13.01 21.23
N LEU A 15 -25.80 -12.04 22.15
CA LEU A 15 -24.85 -10.95 22.29
C LEU A 15 -23.43 -11.45 22.64
N ALA A 16 -23.33 -12.47 23.49
CA ALA A 16 -22.04 -13.07 23.84
C ALA A 16 -21.39 -13.72 22.62
N ILE A 17 -22.13 -14.47 21.81
CA ILE A 17 -21.63 -15.11 20.59
C ILE A 17 -21.19 -14.05 19.58
N VAL A 18 -22.00 -13.04 19.32
CA VAL A 18 -21.67 -11.94 18.41
C VAL A 18 -20.41 -11.21 18.88
N GLY A 19 -20.26 -10.93 20.18
CA GLY A 19 -19.10 -10.30 20.77
C GLY A 19 -17.81 -11.11 20.52
N ILE A 20 -17.85 -12.42 20.69
CA ILE A 20 -16.71 -13.32 20.44
C ILE A 20 -16.34 -13.33 18.95
N LEU A 21 -17.33 -13.42 18.06
CA LEU A 21 -17.09 -13.41 16.61
C LEU A 21 -16.44 -12.11 16.15
N ILE A 22 -16.90 -10.97 16.66
CA ILE A 22 -16.29 -9.65 16.34
C ILE A 22 -14.87 -9.60 16.86
N ALA A 23 -14.60 -10.03 18.08
CA ALA A 23 -13.28 -9.99 18.69
C ALA A 23 -12.22 -10.78 17.89
N VAL A 24 -12.62 -11.88 17.24
CA VAL A 24 -11.74 -12.68 16.40
C VAL A 24 -11.62 -12.11 14.98
N SER A 25 -12.74 -11.63 14.43
CA SER A 25 -12.80 -11.18 13.03
C SER A 25 -12.16 -9.81 12.80
N TYR A 26 -12.23 -8.91 13.78
CA TYR A 26 -11.74 -7.53 13.65
C TYR A 26 -10.24 -7.44 13.38
N PRO A 27 -9.34 -8.07 14.15
CA PRO A 27 -7.90 -8.00 13.87
C PRO A 27 -7.54 -8.65 12.54
N SER A 28 -8.22 -9.74 12.15
CA SER A 28 -8.02 -10.39 10.85
C SER A 28 -8.40 -9.48 9.70
N TYR A 29 -9.52 -8.77 9.82
CA TYR A 29 -9.97 -7.78 8.83
C TYR A 29 -8.97 -6.62 8.68
N GLN A 30 -8.45 -6.09 9.78
CA GLN A 30 -7.43 -5.03 9.73
C GLN A 30 -6.19 -5.47 8.97
N GLN A 31 -5.67 -6.66 9.23
CA GLN A 31 -4.52 -7.22 8.51
C GLN A 31 -4.81 -7.38 7.01
N TYR A 32 -6.01 -7.83 6.67
CA TYR A 32 -6.43 -7.94 5.27
C TYR A 32 -6.45 -6.57 4.58
N VAL A 33 -6.99 -5.54 5.23
CA VAL A 33 -7.03 -4.18 4.69
C VAL A 33 -5.61 -3.63 4.47
N LEU A 34 -4.70 -3.79 5.44
CA LEU A 34 -3.32 -3.35 5.30
C LEU A 34 -2.61 -4.03 4.12
N ARG A 35 -2.81 -5.34 3.95
CA ARG A 35 -2.25 -6.09 2.83
C ARG A 35 -2.83 -5.65 1.48
N SER A 36 -4.12 -5.34 1.42
CA SER A 36 -4.77 -4.89 0.18
C SER A 36 -4.18 -3.57 -0.33
N TYR A 37 -3.79 -2.67 0.58
CA TYR A 37 -3.15 -1.41 0.20
C TYR A 37 -1.69 -1.55 -0.24
N ARG A 38 -1.03 -2.69 0.02
CA ARG A 38 0.31 -2.94 -0.54
C ARG A 38 0.32 -2.89 -2.07
N ALA A 39 -0.74 -3.42 -2.69
CA ALA A 39 -0.89 -3.38 -4.15
C ALA A 39 -0.92 -1.95 -4.70
N GLU A 40 -1.43 -0.98 -3.95
CA GLU A 40 -1.43 0.43 -4.35
C GLU A 40 -0.01 1.00 -4.46
N ALA A 41 0.86 0.70 -3.49
CA ALA A 41 2.27 1.10 -3.54
C ALA A 41 3.00 0.48 -4.73
N VAL A 42 2.83 -0.82 -4.93
CA VAL A 42 3.44 -1.56 -6.06
C VAL A 42 2.97 -1.00 -7.40
N THR A 43 1.67 -0.80 -7.57
CA THR A 43 1.08 -0.25 -8.79
C THR A 43 1.60 1.15 -9.09
N ALA A 44 1.67 2.02 -8.08
CA ALA A 44 2.19 3.37 -8.24
C ALA A 44 3.66 3.38 -8.69
N LEU A 45 4.51 2.54 -8.10
CA LEU A 45 5.91 2.44 -8.50
C LEU A 45 6.09 1.88 -9.91
N LEU A 46 5.32 0.87 -10.30
CA LEU A 46 5.38 0.30 -11.65
C LEU A 46 4.87 1.30 -12.70
N GLU A 47 3.81 2.03 -12.41
CA GLU A 47 3.30 3.08 -13.27
C GLU A 47 4.35 4.19 -13.48
N LEU A 48 4.96 4.66 -12.41
CA LEU A 48 6.02 5.68 -12.48
C LEU A 48 7.25 5.19 -13.23
N ALA A 49 7.65 3.93 -13.04
CA ALA A 49 8.75 3.34 -13.82
C ALA A 49 8.42 3.31 -15.32
N THR A 50 7.19 2.95 -15.68
CA THR A 50 6.74 2.99 -17.08
C THR A 50 6.76 4.41 -17.64
N LYS A 51 6.32 5.40 -16.87
CA LYS A 51 6.39 6.81 -17.25
C LYS A 51 7.83 7.30 -17.41
N GLN A 52 8.75 6.83 -16.58
CA GLN A 52 10.18 7.13 -16.72
C GLN A 52 10.75 6.59 -18.03
N GLU A 53 10.39 5.37 -18.42
CA GLU A 53 10.83 4.81 -19.70
C GLU A 53 10.26 5.61 -20.90
N GLN A 54 9.01 6.03 -20.83
CA GLN A 54 8.42 6.92 -21.85
C GLN A 54 9.16 8.26 -21.91
N TRP A 55 9.41 8.87 -20.77
CA TRP A 55 10.17 10.12 -20.68
C TRP A 55 11.58 10.01 -21.26
N LEU A 56 12.26 8.88 -20.95
CA LEU A 56 13.58 8.59 -21.52
C LEU A 56 13.56 8.55 -23.05
N LEU A 57 12.53 7.90 -23.64
CA LEU A 57 12.38 7.84 -25.10
C LEU A 57 12.13 9.22 -25.74
N GLU A 58 11.42 10.09 -25.04
CA GLU A 58 11.07 11.43 -25.54
C GLU A 58 12.18 12.45 -25.30
N GLN A 59 12.84 12.41 -24.15
CA GLN A 59 13.77 13.44 -23.69
C GLN A 59 15.24 12.99 -23.68
N GLY A 60 15.51 11.71 -23.92
CA GLY A 60 16.86 11.13 -23.87
C GLY A 60 17.46 11.00 -22.46
N ARG A 61 16.64 11.21 -21.44
CA ARG A 61 17.03 11.11 -20.02
C ARG A 61 15.83 10.81 -19.15
N TYR A 62 16.05 10.30 -17.94
CA TYR A 62 14.98 10.16 -16.95
C TYR A 62 14.63 11.53 -16.33
N SER A 63 13.40 11.67 -15.86
CA SER A 63 12.96 12.85 -15.10
C SER A 63 13.43 12.76 -13.65
N ASN A 64 13.71 13.93 -13.06
CA ASN A 64 13.96 14.08 -11.63
C ASN A 64 12.76 14.67 -10.87
N GLN A 65 11.62 14.82 -11.54
CA GLN A 65 10.39 15.39 -10.96
C GLN A 65 9.19 14.47 -11.20
N LEU A 66 8.43 14.23 -10.14
CA LEU A 66 7.19 13.43 -10.22
C LEU A 66 6.13 14.11 -11.09
N THR A 67 6.12 15.43 -11.14
CA THR A 67 5.17 16.22 -11.95
C THR A 67 5.32 15.96 -13.45
N ASP A 68 6.55 15.77 -13.93
CA ASP A 68 6.81 15.41 -15.34
C ASP A 68 6.20 14.06 -15.71
N LEU A 69 6.05 13.18 -14.71
CA LEU A 69 5.50 11.85 -14.86
C LEU A 69 3.98 11.78 -14.62
N GLY A 70 3.34 12.95 -14.47
CA GLY A 70 1.89 13.06 -14.23
C GLY A 70 1.47 12.91 -12.76
N PHE A 71 2.41 12.82 -11.82
CA PHE A 71 2.14 12.80 -10.38
C PHE A 71 2.17 14.22 -9.82
N THR A 72 1.01 14.82 -9.68
CA THR A 72 0.86 16.19 -9.18
C THR A 72 1.07 16.30 -7.67
N GLN A 73 0.89 15.20 -6.94
CA GLN A 73 1.13 15.11 -5.51
C GLN A 73 2.01 13.90 -5.20
N PRO A 74 2.94 14.01 -4.24
CA PRO A 74 3.86 12.91 -3.90
C PRO A 74 3.23 11.87 -2.96
N VAL A 75 1.97 11.52 -3.20
CA VAL A 75 1.21 10.54 -2.41
C VAL A 75 0.33 9.70 -3.34
N THR A 76 0.08 8.45 -2.94
CA THR A 76 -0.87 7.59 -3.64
C THR A 76 -2.31 8.07 -3.45
N ALA A 77 -3.25 7.55 -4.23
CA ALA A 77 -4.65 7.99 -4.23
C ALA A 77 -5.32 7.89 -2.85
N SER A 78 -5.02 6.88 -2.05
CA SER A 78 -5.52 6.75 -0.68
C SER A 78 -4.80 7.65 0.33
N GLY A 79 -3.66 8.24 -0.04
CA GLY A 79 -2.79 8.96 0.87
C GLY A 79 -1.97 8.08 1.82
N ARG A 80 -2.00 6.75 1.64
CA ARG A 80 -1.32 5.79 2.54
C ARG A 80 0.16 5.61 2.27
N PHE A 81 0.63 6.04 1.11
CA PHE A 81 2.05 5.98 0.74
C PHE A 81 2.52 7.32 0.18
N ARG A 82 3.67 7.75 0.66
CA ARG A 82 4.42 8.87 0.08
C ARG A 82 5.37 8.35 -0.98
N ILE A 83 5.35 8.98 -2.13
CA ILE A 83 6.23 8.64 -3.25
C ILE A 83 7.43 9.59 -3.25
N GLU A 84 8.61 9.03 -3.39
CA GLU A 84 9.86 9.77 -3.53
C GLU A 84 10.57 9.34 -4.80
N LEU A 85 11.06 10.30 -5.55
CA LEU A 85 11.92 10.10 -6.72
C LEU A 85 13.28 10.68 -6.44
N THR A 86 14.30 9.86 -6.54
CA THR A 86 15.70 10.27 -6.38
C THR A 86 16.46 9.98 -7.68
N GLN A 87 17.23 10.93 -8.12
CA GLN A 87 18.07 10.79 -9.31
C GLN A 87 19.48 11.24 -8.99
N ALA A 88 20.44 10.32 -9.08
CA ALA A 88 21.87 10.63 -8.91
C ALA A 88 22.52 11.00 -10.25
N ASP A 89 21.96 10.54 -11.37
CA ASP A 89 22.49 10.66 -12.72
C ASP A 89 21.30 10.67 -13.70
N PRO A 90 21.32 11.43 -14.81
CA PRO A 90 20.25 11.46 -15.81
C PRO A 90 19.90 10.10 -16.44
N ALA A 91 20.81 9.13 -16.36
CA ALA A 91 20.61 7.77 -16.85
C ALA A 91 20.06 6.81 -15.77
N GLN A 92 19.76 7.30 -14.58
CA GLN A 92 19.33 6.48 -13.44
C GLN A 92 18.14 7.11 -12.72
N PHE A 93 17.34 6.29 -12.07
CA PHE A 93 16.35 6.74 -11.09
C PHE A 93 16.17 5.70 -9.98
N LEU A 94 15.71 6.17 -8.84
CA LEU A 94 15.23 5.35 -7.74
C LEU A 94 13.90 5.90 -7.26
N LEU A 95 12.87 5.08 -7.36
CA LEU A 95 11.54 5.35 -6.83
C LEU A 95 11.37 4.65 -5.49
N LYS A 96 10.76 5.33 -4.54
CA LYS A 96 10.40 4.78 -3.23
C LYS A 96 8.95 5.10 -2.91
N ALA A 97 8.27 4.14 -2.31
CA ALA A 97 6.98 4.34 -1.67
C ALA A 97 7.14 4.05 -0.18
N LYS A 98 6.79 5.02 0.66
CA LYS A 98 6.90 4.93 2.12
C LYS A 98 5.52 4.98 2.73
N ALA A 99 5.21 4.02 3.59
CA ALA A 99 3.96 4.00 4.33
C ALA A 99 3.83 5.25 5.21
N GLN A 100 2.62 5.79 5.29
CA GLN A 100 2.26 6.89 6.17
C GLN A 100 0.84 6.71 6.70
N GLY A 101 0.49 7.46 7.76
CA GLY A 101 -0.83 7.38 8.37
C GLY A 101 -1.19 5.97 8.83
N PRO A 102 -2.40 5.48 8.52
CA PRO A 102 -2.85 4.16 8.97
C PRO A 102 -1.99 3.01 8.47
N GLN A 103 -1.30 3.17 7.33
CA GLN A 103 -0.43 2.14 6.75
C GLN A 103 0.84 1.88 7.57
N LEU A 104 1.20 2.75 8.48
CA LEU A 104 2.30 2.54 9.44
C LEU A 104 2.08 1.35 10.38
N GLN A 105 0.86 0.84 10.48
CA GLN A 105 0.53 -0.36 11.23
C GLN A 105 1.01 -1.64 10.53
N ASP A 106 1.27 -1.59 9.23
CA ASP A 106 1.86 -2.70 8.47
C ASP A 106 3.38 -2.75 8.66
N LYS A 107 3.81 -3.23 9.82
CA LYS A 107 5.23 -3.24 10.23
C LYS A 107 6.14 -4.08 9.33
N THR A 108 5.56 -4.97 8.55
CA THR A 108 6.31 -5.87 7.64
C THR A 108 6.72 -5.17 6.35
N CYS A 109 5.89 -4.25 5.86
CA CYS A 109 6.03 -3.64 4.54
C CYS A 109 5.87 -2.11 4.61
N LEU A 110 6.83 -1.45 5.26
CA LEU A 110 6.81 0.01 5.43
C LEU A 110 7.36 0.78 4.24
N GLN A 111 8.24 0.17 3.47
CA GLN A 111 8.91 0.80 2.34
C GLN A 111 8.99 -0.15 1.15
N TYR A 112 8.93 0.45 -0.03
CA TYR A 112 9.11 -0.19 -1.32
C TYR A 112 10.11 0.63 -2.12
N SER A 113 10.95 0.00 -2.92
CA SER A 113 11.80 0.71 -3.88
C SER A 113 11.86 -0.01 -5.22
N LEU A 114 12.01 0.77 -6.27
CA LEU A 114 12.16 0.30 -7.64
C LEU A 114 13.17 1.20 -8.36
N ASN A 115 14.21 0.62 -8.90
CA ASN A 115 15.22 1.36 -9.65
C ASN A 115 15.05 1.21 -11.17
N HIS A 116 15.88 1.93 -11.92
CA HIS A 116 15.88 1.90 -13.39
C HIS A 116 16.23 0.53 -14.01
N PHE A 117 16.80 -0.40 -13.24
CA PHE A 117 17.00 -1.79 -13.67
C PHE A 117 15.79 -2.69 -13.39
N GLY A 118 14.71 -2.17 -12.81
CA GLY A 118 13.57 -2.96 -12.38
C GLY A 118 13.82 -3.78 -11.12
N GLN A 119 14.88 -3.50 -10.38
CA GLN A 119 15.20 -4.19 -9.13
C GLN A 119 14.34 -3.61 -8.00
N ARG A 120 13.76 -4.52 -7.21
CA ARG A 120 12.82 -4.22 -6.11
C ARG A 120 13.52 -4.27 -4.76
N ASN A 121 13.21 -3.33 -3.90
CA ASN A 121 13.68 -3.26 -2.51
C ASN A 121 15.20 -3.35 -2.32
N VAL A 122 15.98 -2.91 -3.30
CA VAL A 122 17.45 -2.87 -3.18
C VAL A 122 17.85 -1.88 -2.08
N GLY A 123 18.64 -2.36 -1.12
CA GLY A 123 19.08 -1.56 0.02
C GLY A 123 18.04 -1.36 1.12
N LEU A 124 16.90 -2.04 1.04
CA LEU A 124 15.87 -2.05 2.08
C LEU A 124 15.92 -3.34 2.89
N THR A 125 15.42 -3.26 4.12
CA THR A 125 15.25 -4.43 5.00
C THR A 125 13.97 -5.20 4.73
N GLU A 126 13.02 -4.57 4.03
CA GLU A 126 11.73 -5.14 3.68
C GLU A 126 11.88 -6.30 2.69
N SER A 127 11.10 -7.34 2.95
CA SER A 127 11.08 -8.54 2.12
C SER A 127 10.51 -8.28 0.72
N LEU A 128 10.98 -9.03 -0.27
CA LEU A 128 10.40 -9.05 -1.61
C LEU A 128 8.95 -9.56 -1.61
N SER A 129 8.54 -10.32 -0.59
CA SER A 129 7.15 -10.75 -0.41
C SER A 129 6.16 -9.59 -0.24
N CYS A 130 6.64 -8.38 0.05
CA CYS A 130 5.80 -7.17 0.05
C CYS A 130 5.29 -6.79 -1.35
N TRP A 131 5.91 -7.30 -2.40
CA TRP A 131 5.56 -7.05 -3.79
C TRP A 131 4.57 -8.05 -4.39
N ASP A 132 4.26 -9.12 -3.67
CA ASP A 132 3.39 -10.22 -4.13
C ASP A 132 1.91 -10.01 -3.74
#